data_d132c05da0575e1f80c7b2aef8e9db2d
#
_entry.id   d132c05da0575e1f80c7b2aef8e9db2d
#
_cell.length_a   1.000
_cell.length_b   1.000
_cell.length_c   1.000
_cell.angle_alpha   90.00
_cell.angle_beta   90.00
_cell.angle_gamma   90.00
#
_symmetry.space_group_name_H-M   'P 1'
#
loop_
_entity.id
_entity.type
_entity.pdbx_description
1 polymer ?
#
loop_
_entity_poly.entity_id
_entity_poly.type
_entity_poly.pdbx_seq_one_letter_code
_entity_poly.pdbx_strand_id
1 'polypeptide(L)'
;MARHTSAAISLKHIEAYDAIAATGSTIAASVELGISQSNASRLLQQLEDYLGVRLFDREKNRLQPTREGLQLGPEIRAISDRLRALKTAAMELESGRSREIMLRLAFPSSLSSTRIPKLVKNFLAANGPMRVEERLEGKASRSMI
;
A
#
# COMPACT_ATOMS: atom_id res chain seq x y z
N MET A 1 26.57 -4.88 19.46
CA MET A 1 25.58 -5.98 19.42
C MET A 1 24.21 -5.42 19.73
N ALA A 2 23.40 -5.18 18.70
CA ALA A 2 22.02 -4.70 18.87
C ALA A 2 21.20 -5.85 19.47
N ARG A 3 20.62 -5.64 20.65
CA ARG A 3 19.65 -6.56 21.25
C ARG A 3 18.37 -6.40 20.43
N HIS A 4 18.14 -7.27 19.46
CA HIS A 4 16.83 -7.43 18.86
C HIS A 4 15.90 -7.97 19.96
N THR A 5 15.24 -7.08 20.65
CA THR A 5 14.10 -7.42 21.49
C THR A 5 13.04 -7.95 20.54
N SER A 6 12.71 -9.23 20.66
CA SER A 6 11.70 -9.93 19.87
C SER A 6 10.29 -9.44 20.25
N ALA A 7 10.05 -8.15 20.13
CA ALA A 7 8.70 -7.60 20.21
C ALA A 7 8.02 -7.90 18.88
N ALA A 8 6.99 -8.74 18.90
CA ALA A 8 6.21 -9.06 17.72
C ALA A 8 5.60 -7.79 17.15
N ILE A 9 5.96 -7.45 15.92
CA ILE A 9 5.34 -6.34 15.18
C ILE A 9 3.91 -6.73 14.85
N SER A 10 2.98 -5.83 15.08
CA SER A 10 1.57 -5.95 14.76
C SER A 10 1.15 -4.85 13.78
N LEU A 11 -0.02 -5.02 13.19
CA LEU A 11 -0.61 -4.03 12.29
C LEU A 11 -0.75 -2.64 12.92
N LYS A 12 -0.99 -2.57 14.24
CA LYS A 12 -1.06 -1.29 14.96
C LYS A 12 0.21 -0.46 14.88
N HIS A 13 1.38 -1.10 14.76
CA HIS A 13 2.65 -0.40 14.59
C HIS A 13 2.75 0.23 13.20
N ILE A 14 2.27 -0.47 12.17
CA ILE A 14 2.24 0.01 10.78
C ILE A 14 1.24 1.17 10.66
N GLU A 15 0.04 1.03 11.23
CA GLU A 15 -0.98 2.08 11.25
C GLU A 15 -0.49 3.34 11.98
N ALA A 16 0.21 3.17 13.12
CA ALA A 16 0.79 4.29 13.85
C ALA A 16 1.88 5.01 13.03
N TYR A 17 2.74 4.26 12.34
CA TYR A 17 3.72 4.82 11.42
C TYR A 17 3.05 5.64 10.31
N ASP A 18 2.04 5.09 9.64
CA ASP A 18 1.35 5.76 8.54
C ASP A 18 0.68 7.07 8.98
N ALA A 19 -0.03 7.04 10.11
CA ALA A 19 -0.67 8.23 10.66
C ALA A 19 0.35 9.31 11.07
N ILE A 20 1.49 8.91 11.66
CA ILE A 20 2.57 9.83 12.01
C ILE A 20 3.26 10.38 10.76
N ALA A 21 3.51 9.55 9.75
CA ALA A 21 4.11 9.98 8.49
C ALA A 21 3.22 10.98 7.72
N ALA A 22 1.90 10.79 7.79
CA ALA A 22 0.94 11.68 7.15
C ALA A 22 0.80 13.03 7.87
N THR A 23 0.85 13.04 9.21
CA THR A 23 0.57 14.23 10.02
C THR A 23 1.81 14.98 10.52
N GLY A 24 2.96 14.30 10.55
CA GLY A 24 4.19 14.82 11.18
C GLY A 24 4.07 14.99 12.70
N SER A 25 3.07 14.37 13.35
CA SER A 25 2.77 14.58 14.76
C SER A 25 2.17 13.35 15.44
N THR A 26 2.76 12.94 16.57
CA THR A 26 2.17 11.87 17.39
C THR A 26 0.82 12.25 18.00
N ILE A 27 0.59 13.54 18.24
CA ILE A 27 -0.69 14.05 18.77
C ILE A 27 -1.76 13.92 17.69
N ALA A 28 -1.52 14.42 16.49
CA ALA A 28 -2.48 14.34 15.39
C ALA A 28 -2.76 12.88 15.01
N ALA A 29 -1.72 12.04 14.91
CA ALA A 29 -1.85 10.61 14.66
C ALA A 29 -2.67 9.90 15.75
N SER A 30 -2.51 10.27 17.01
CA SER A 30 -3.29 9.66 18.10
C SER A 30 -4.79 9.97 18.01
N VAL A 31 -5.14 11.18 17.57
CA VAL A 31 -6.54 11.55 17.32
C VAL A 31 -7.12 10.75 16.17
N GLU A 32 -6.38 10.65 15.06
CA GLU A 32 -6.81 9.87 13.88
C GLU A 32 -7.05 8.38 14.21
N LEU A 33 -6.17 7.81 15.04
CA LEU A 33 -6.23 6.39 15.42
C LEU A 33 -7.16 6.12 16.62
N GLY A 34 -7.70 7.13 17.27
CA GLY A 34 -8.53 6.96 18.47
C GLY A 34 -7.77 6.36 19.67
N ILE A 35 -6.47 6.67 19.82
CA ILE A 35 -5.61 6.18 20.90
C ILE A 35 -4.96 7.35 21.65
N SER A 36 -4.33 7.09 22.80
CA SER A 36 -3.55 8.12 23.50
C SER A 36 -2.26 8.47 22.76
N GLN A 37 -1.80 9.72 22.90
CA GLN A 37 -0.53 10.18 22.32
C GLN A 37 0.67 9.35 22.81
N SER A 38 0.68 8.95 24.08
CA SER A 38 1.71 8.07 24.64
C SER A 38 1.72 6.68 23.98
N ASN A 39 0.52 6.16 23.63
CA ASN A 39 0.42 4.89 22.92
C ASN A 39 0.91 5.01 21.46
N ALA A 40 0.53 6.08 20.74
CA ALA A 40 1.04 6.33 19.39
C ALA A 40 2.57 6.44 19.36
N SER A 41 3.15 7.19 20.31
CA SER A 41 4.60 7.33 20.46
C SER A 41 5.28 5.99 20.78
N ARG A 42 4.68 5.17 21.65
CA ARG A 42 5.20 3.85 22.03
C ARG A 42 5.16 2.88 20.84
N LEU A 43 4.10 2.88 20.06
CA LEU A 43 4.00 2.05 18.86
C LEU A 43 5.08 2.39 17.83
N LEU A 44 5.33 3.68 17.59
CA LEU A 44 6.42 4.10 16.72
C LEU A 44 7.78 3.62 17.25
N GLN A 45 8.05 3.85 18.53
CA GLN A 45 9.31 3.43 19.14
C GLN A 45 9.52 1.91 19.05
N GLN A 46 8.49 1.12 19.29
CA GLN A 46 8.57 -0.35 19.16
C GLN A 46 8.87 -0.79 17.73
N LEU A 47 8.33 -0.08 16.72
CA LEU A 47 8.66 -0.33 15.32
C LEU A 47 10.12 0.01 15.01
N GLU A 48 10.61 1.16 15.49
CA GLU A 48 12.01 1.58 15.35
C GLU A 48 12.97 0.61 16.03
N ASP A 49 12.63 0.15 17.25
CA ASP A 49 13.41 -0.83 18.00
C ASP A 49 13.48 -2.19 17.26
N TYR A 50 12.36 -2.61 16.65
CA TYR A 50 12.32 -3.84 15.86
C TYR A 50 13.18 -3.74 14.59
N LEU A 51 13.10 -2.60 13.89
CA LEU A 51 13.87 -2.36 12.67
C LEU A 51 15.36 -2.02 12.98
N GLY A 52 15.68 -1.66 14.22
CA GLY A 52 17.02 -1.26 14.65
C GLY A 52 17.45 0.11 14.11
N VAL A 53 16.51 0.93 13.61
CA VAL A 53 16.78 2.26 13.05
C VAL A 53 15.70 3.25 13.48
N ARG A 54 16.09 4.55 13.56
CA ARG A 54 15.15 5.64 13.77
C ARG A 54 14.48 5.99 12.43
N LEU A 55 13.15 6.07 12.43
CA LEU A 55 12.37 6.45 11.25
C LEU A 55 12.05 7.94 11.23
N PHE A 56 11.99 8.57 12.43
CA PHE A 56 11.71 9.99 12.57
C PHE A 56 12.65 10.64 13.58
N ASP A 57 13.01 11.89 13.29
CA ASP A 57 13.67 12.82 14.21
C ASP A 57 12.73 13.96 14.58
N ARG A 58 12.97 14.57 15.76
CA ARG A 58 12.21 15.74 16.20
C ARG A 58 12.91 17.02 15.76
N GLU A 59 12.28 17.75 14.85
CA GLU A 59 12.69 19.11 14.50
C GLU A 59 11.58 20.12 14.81
N LYS A 60 11.87 21.13 15.60
CA LYS A 60 10.97 22.26 15.90
C LYS A 60 9.50 21.85 16.17
N ASN A 61 9.29 20.90 17.07
CA ASN A 61 7.97 20.34 17.42
C ASN A 61 7.27 19.48 16.34
N ARG A 62 7.95 19.12 15.25
CA ARG A 62 7.44 18.17 14.26
C ARG A 62 8.33 16.95 14.16
N LEU A 63 7.73 15.84 13.75
CA LEU A 63 8.47 14.65 13.38
C LEU A 63 8.78 14.73 11.88
N GLN A 64 10.07 14.66 11.56
CA GLN A 64 10.56 14.63 10.19
C GLN A 64 11.15 13.24 9.93
N PRO A 65 10.92 12.64 8.75
CA PRO A 65 11.55 11.37 8.41
C PRO A 65 13.07 11.49 8.41
N THR A 66 13.75 10.52 9.02
CA THR A 66 15.20 10.35 8.89
C THR A 66 15.54 9.87 7.47
N ARG A 67 16.83 9.75 7.15
CA ARG A 67 17.29 9.11 5.91
C ARG A 67 16.76 7.68 5.80
N GLU A 68 16.85 6.92 6.87
CA GLU A 68 16.36 5.55 6.98
C GLU A 68 14.82 5.52 6.86
N GLY A 69 14.13 6.46 7.48
CA GLY A 69 12.68 6.64 7.36
C GLY A 69 12.22 6.92 5.92
N LEU A 70 12.99 7.72 5.16
CA LEU A 70 12.72 7.97 3.74
C LEU A 70 12.92 6.72 2.89
N GLN A 71 13.92 5.89 3.21
CA GLN A 71 14.21 4.66 2.47
C GLN A 71 13.23 3.53 2.79
N LEU A 72 12.87 3.34 4.06
CA LEU A 72 11.99 2.26 4.52
C LEU A 72 10.50 2.63 4.43
N GLY A 73 10.18 3.92 4.39
CA GLY A 73 8.81 4.40 4.34
C GLY A 73 7.94 3.79 3.23
N PRO A 74 8.41 3.72 1.98
CA PRO A 74 7.68 3.06 0.91
C PRO A 74 7.35 1.60 1.20
N GLU A 75 8.28 0.84 1.80
CA GLU A 75 8.07 -0.58 2.14
C GLU A 75 7.04 -0.75 3.26
N ILE A 76 7.13 0.09 4.31
CA ILE A 76 6.15 0.06 5.41
C ILE A 76 4.76 0.42 4.88
N ARG A 77 4.66 1.43 4.02
CA ARG A 77 3.40 1.84 3.40
C ARG A 77 2.82 0.76 2.49
N ALA A 78 3.66 0.05 1.75
CA ALA A 78 3.22 -1.07 0.92
C ALA A 78 2.55 -2.20 1.76
N ILE A 79 3.00 -2.44 2.99
CA ILE A 79 2.36 -3.38 3.92
C ILE A 79 0.96 -2.88 4.30
N SER A 80 0.82 -1.60 4.63
CA SER A 80 -0.45 -0.98 4.95
C SER A 80 -1.45 -1.06 3.79
N ASP A 81 -0.99 -0.75 2.58
CA ASP A 81 -1.82 -0.80 1.37
C ASP A 81 -2.28 -2.23 1.06
N ARG A 82 -1.41 -3.22 1.23
CA ARG A 82 -1.77 -4.63 1.07
C ARG A 82 -2.80 -5.08 2.09
N LEU A 83 -2.71 -4.61 3.32
CA LEU A 83 -3.70 -4.91 4.35
C LEU A 83 -5.07 -4.30 4.01
N ARG A 84 -5.10 -3.03 3.56
CA ARG A 84 -6.34 -2.38 3.10
C ARG A 84 -6.96 -3.14 1.93
N ALA A 85 -6.14 -3.56 0.97
CA ALA A 85 -6.58 -4.36 -0.18
C ALA A 85 -7.17 -5.72 0.27
N LEU A 86 -6.56 -6.39 1.23
CA LEU A 86 -7.07 -7.64 1.81
C LEU A 86 -8.44 -7.44 2.46
N LYS A 87 -8.58 -6.37 3.26
CA LYS A 87 -9.87 -6.04 3.90
C LYS A 87 -10.96 -5.78 2.86
N THR A 88 -10.63 -5.01 1.80
CA THR A 88 -11.56 -4.73 0.71
C THR A 88 -11.98 -6.02 0.00
N ALA A 89 -11.02 -6.90 -0.32
CA ALA A 89 -11.32 -8.18 -0.97
C ALA A 89 -12.21 -9.07 -0.09
N ALA A 90 -11.99 -9.11 1.23
CA ALA A 90 -12.84 -9.86 2.15
C ALA A 90 -14.28 -9.32 2.18
N MET A 91 -14.46 -7.99 2.20
CA MET A 91 -15.79 -7.36 2.15
C MET A 91 -16.50 -7.63 0.82
N GLU A 92 -15.77 -7.69 -0.28
CA GLU A 92 -16.31 -8.03 -1.61
C GLU A 92 -16.79 -9.48 -1.66
N LEU A 93 -16.03 -10.42 -1.07
CA LEU A 93 -16.45 -11.81 -0.94
C LEU A 93 -17.71 -11.97 -0.09
N GLU A 94 -17.79 -11.26 1.03
CA GLU A 94 -18.96 -11.28 1.92
C GLU A 94 -20.20 -10.71 1.24
N SER A 95 -20.06 -9.66 0.44
CA SER A 95 -21.17 -9.03 -0.29
C SER A 95 -21.65 -9.81 -1.53
N GLY A 96 -20.99 -10.94 -1.87
CA GLY A 96 -21.30 -11.72 -3.07
C GLY A 96 -21.00 -10.98 -4.38
N ARG A 97 -20.34 -9.83 -4.30
CA ARG A 97 -19.91 -9.07 -5.46
C ARG A 97 -18.55 -9.60 -5.90
N SER A 98 -18.55 -10.53 -6.84
CA SER A 98 -17.33 -10.82 -7.60
C SER A 98 -16.87 -9.53 -8.25
N ARG A 99 -15.69 -9.06 -7.87
CA ARG A 99 -15.10 -7.87 -8.48
C ARG A 99 -14.77 -8.18 -9.92
N GLU A 100 -15.65 -7.84 -10.85
CA GLU A 100 -15.22 -7.69 -12.25
C GLU A 100 -14.27 -6.49 -12.32
N ILE A 101 -12.98 -6.73 -12.18
CA ILE A 101 -11.99 -5.70 -12.45
C ILE A 101 -12.00 -5.48 -13.96
N MET A 102 -12.52 -4.35 -14.40
CA MET A 102 -12.47 -3.94 -15.80
C MET A 102 -11.18 -3.17 -16.05
N LEU A 103 -10.23 -3.80 -16.72
CA LEU A 103 -9.01 -3.15 -17.18
C LEU A 103 -9.23 -2.55 -18.57
N ARG A 104 -9.20 -1.24 -18.69
CA ARG A 104 -9.29 -0.56 -19.98
C ARG A 104 -7.89 -0.19 -20.46
N LEU A 105 -7.49 -0.78 -21.58
CA LEU A 105 -6.19 -0.52 -22.21
C LEU A 105 -6.42 0.25 -23.51
N ALA A 106 -5.78 1.42 -23.63
CA ALA A 106 -5.75 2.20 -24.87
C ALA A 106 -4.31 2.23 -25.41
N PHE A 107 -4.13 1.86 -26.68
CA PHE A 107 -2.82 1.86 -27.32
C PHE A 107 -2.92 2.16 -28.82
N PRO A 108 -1.86 2.70 -29.44
CA PRO A 108 -1.83 2.97 -30.88
C PRO A 108 -1.99 1.68 -31.67
N SER A 109 -2.68 1.76 -32.81
CA SER A 109 -2.95 0.61 -33.69
C SER A 109 -1.69 -0.11 -34.19
N SER A 110 -0.55 0.57 -34.21
CA SER A 110 0.75 0.01 -34.58
C SER A 110 1.31 -1.04 -33.59
N LEU A 111 0.80 -1.08 -32.35
CA LEU A 111 1.27 -2.01 -31.31
C LEU A 111 0.33 -3.21 -31.11
N SER A 112 -0.79 -3.26 -31.85
CA SER A 112 -1.94 -4.09 -31.51
C SER A 112 -1.80 -5.59 -31.78
N SER A 113 -0.94 -6.04 -32.72
CA SER A 113 -1.14 -7.38 -33.25
C SER A 113 -0.36 -8.51 -32.57
N THR A 114 0.77 -8.24 -31.91
CA THR A 114 1.61 -9.36 -31.46
C THR A 114 2.08 -9.23 -29.99
N ARG A 115 2.33 -8.04 -29.49
CA ARG A 115 2.92 -7.87 -28.16
C ARG A 115 1.87 -7.69 -27.06
N ILE A 116 0.75 -7.02 -27.34
CA ILE A 116 -0.28 -6.71 -26.37
C ILE A 116 -1.02 -7.95 -25.86
N PRO A 117 -1.49 -8.89 -26.71
CA PRO A 117 -2.16 -10.10 -26.22
C PRO A 117 -1.29 -10.94 -25.29
N LYS A 118 0.02 -11.03 -25.56
CA LYS A 118 0.95 -11.75 -24.69
C LYS A 118 1.16 -11.07 -23.34
N LEU A 119 1.21 -9.74 -23.34
CA LEU A 119 1.37 -8.92 -22.13
C LEU A 119 0.11 -8.97 -21.26
N VAL A 120 -1.07 -8.87 -21.86
CA VAL A 120 -2.37 -9.05 -21.20
C VAL A 120 -2.50 -10.46 -20.62
N LYS A 121 -2.16 -11.49 -21.37
CA LYS A 121 -2.20 -12.88 -20.91
C LYS A 121 -1.29 -13.10 -19.69
N ASN A 122 -0.07 -12.59 -19.73
CA ASN A 122 0.86 -12.68 -18.60
C ASN A 122 0.36 -11.90 -17.39
N PHE A 123 -0.24 -10.73 -17.60
CA PHE A 123 -0.81 -9.92 -16.54
C PHE A 123 -2.01 -10.62 -15.88
N LEU A 124 -2.93 -11.19 -16.66
CA LEU A 124 -4.07 -11.96 -16.16
C LEU A 124 -3.62 -13.23 -15.40
N ALA A 125 -2.59 -13.90 -15.87
CA ALA A 125 -2.02 -15.07 -15.19
C ALA A 125 -1.42 -14.71 -13.82
N ALA A 126 -0.88 -13.51 -13.67
CA ALA A 126 -0.29 -13.02 -12.42
C ALA A 126 -1.29 -12.44 -11.44
N ASN A 127 -2.44 -11.93 -11.91
CA ASN A 127 -3.37 -11.14 -11.08
C ASN A 127 -4.79 -11.74 -10.97
N GLY A 128 -5.04 -12.89 -11.56
CA GLY A 128 -6.34 -13.57 -11.55
C GLY A 128 -7.29 -13.09 -12.67
N PRO A 129 -8.50 -13.67 -12.73
CA PRO A 129 -9.46 -13.37 -13.80
C PRO A 129 -10.00 -11.95 -13.68
N MET A 130 -9.91 -11.19 -14.76
CA MET A 130 -10.48 -9.85 -14.86
C MET A 130 -10.94 -9.59 -16.29
N ARG A 131 -11.91 -8.69 -16.45
CA ARG A 131 -12.40 -8.31 -17.78
C ARG A 131 -11.47 -7.27 -18.40
N VAL A 132 -10.94 -7.55 -19.58
CA VAL A 132 -10.05 -6.64 -20.31
C VAL A 132 -10.80 -6.05 -21.50
N GLU A 133 -10.92 -4.73 -21.55
CA GLU A 133 -11.48 -3.99 -22.69
C GLU A 133 -10.33 -3.29 -23.43
N GLU A 134 -10.10 -3.71 -24.66
CA GLU A 134 -9.10 -3.09 -25.54
C GLU A 134 -9.74 -1.96 -26.37
N ARG A 135 -9.14 -0.78 -26.32
CA ARG A 135 -9.51 0.33 -27.17
C ARG A 135 -8.34 0.69 -28.09
N LEU A 136 -8.54 0.47 -29.38
CA LEU A 136 -7.62 0.92 -30.41
C LEU A 136 -7.93 2.38 -30.75
N GLU A 137 -6.93 3.25 -30.74
CA GLU A 137 -7.12 4.61 -31.29
C GLU A 137 -7.45 4.50 -32.79
N GLY A 138 -8.68 4.91 -33.14
CA GLY A 138 -9.17 4.93 -34.52
C GLY A 138 -10.09 3.78 -34.95
N LYS A 139 -10.45 2.82 -34.05
CA LYS A 139 -11.47 1.78 -34.32
C LYS A 139 -12.28 1.47 -33.05
N ALA A 140 -13.55 1.00 -33.28
CA ALA A 140 -14.47 0.61 -32.22
C ALA A 140 -13.89 -0.45 -31.26
N SER A 141 -14.24 -0.34 -29.98
CA SER A 141 -13.82 -1.22 -28.90
C SER A 141 -14.11 -2.70 -29.20
N ARG A 142 -13.12 -3.58 -28.98
CA ARG A 142 -13.32 -5.03 -28.92
C ARG A 142 -13.28 -5.47 -27.46
N SER A 143 -14.33 -6.17 -27.03
CA SER A 143 -14.35 -6.84 -25.72
C SER A 143 -13.79 -8.22 -25.89
N MET A 144 -12.78 -8.58 -25.09
CA MET A 144 -12.33 -9.95 -24.93
C MET A 144 -12.83 -10.47 -23.57
N ILE A 145 -13.48 -11.60 -23.60
CA ILE A 145 -13.98 -12.36 -22.45
C ILE A 145 -12.82 -13.22 -21.91
#